data_3c88fa64871c8aecaaee3150fcbc2145
#
_entry.id   3c88fa64871c8aecaaee3150fcbc2145
#
_cell.length_a   1.000
_cell.length_b   1.000
_cell.length_c   1.000
_cell.angle_alpha   90.00
_cell.angle_beta   90.00
_cell.angle_gamma   90.00
#
_symmetry.space_group_name_H-M   'P 1'
#
loop_
_entity.id
_entity.type
_entity.pdbx_description
1 polymer ?
#
loop_
_entity_poly.entity_id
_entity_poly.type
_entity_poly.pdbx_seq_one_letter_code
_entity_poly.pdbx_strand_id
1 'polypeptide(L)'
;MRNETVSRIPVGLFLLILPLILAVSSFAQNVQLHVSSKAGDRLAAKTGGSFQEAAPRGEVSFTVNDSVKYQKVDGFGASLLESGLMVLNTLPPDQQEAVLKALFDPKDGSGFSAMKTELAGTDFQAAGPWYTYDDTPGDVQMKHFSIARDLGPDGMATYIKRARKYGSFVLQAPMDYPPDWMLFDVNKNQDVNPKYFPALARYYMRYLEDYKKEGIEIDYLSLFNEPFTVYTKIPYEKIRTLLRDHVGPALAKSGLKTKLMLSEAPDRNEAWKNYPIVLDDAAARKYVAVMPYHGYDFKNYDKIAELHKRYPDLPLWMTEVCYAYEAGTPRSMALPVYGFEDGDFWANVIMSDLEAGASAWIYWNMILDERGGPWAISVVHGNPDPNQQHPVVIINRQTKEISYTGLYYYLSHFSKFVRPGAVRVETTGTSDGVRAMSFATPEGGIVSQFLNSRKQDVETNVTFHGKQLHLTLPAQSITTATWPVS
;
A
#
# COMPACT_ATOMS: atom_id res chain seq x y z
N MET A 1 -46.67 -78.49 56.25
CA MET A 1 -47.94 -78.53 55.50
C MET A 1 -48.04 -77.27 54.66
N ARG A 2 -48.29 -77.45 53.38
CA ARG A 2 -48.47 -76.52 52.29
C ARG A 2 -47.30 -75.52 51.96
N ASN A 3 -46.61 -75.88 50.96
CA ASN A 3 -45.75 -75.05 50.10
C ASN A 3 -46.64 -74.12 49.26
N GLU A 4 -46.30 -72.81 49.19
CA GLU A 4 -46.75 -71.93 48.12
C GLU A 4 -45.57 -71.48 47.35
N THR A 5 -45.52 -71.84 46.07
CA THR A 5 -44.57 -71.47 45.08
C THR A 5 -44.93 -70.10 44.48
N VAL A 6 -44.06 -69.09 44.67
CA VAL A 6 -44.20 -67.81 44.03
C VAL A 6 -43.45 -67.81 42.71
N SER A 7 -44.22 -67.68 41.62
CA SER A 7 -43.73 -67.49 40.24
C SER A 7 -43.11 -66.11 40.05
N ARG A 8 -41.86 -66.04 39.58
CA ARG A 8 -41.20 -64.80 39.14
C ARG A 8 -41.40 -64.60 37.64
N ILE A 9 -41.99 -63.46 37.27
CA ILE A 9 -42.11 -62.98 35.88
C ILE A 9 -40.82 -62.18 35.55
N PRO A 10 -40.14 -62.43 34.41
CA PRO A 10 -38.98 -61.62 34.00
C PRO A 10 -39.44 -60.28 33.38
N VAL A 11 -38.97 -59.18 33.95
CA VAL A 11 -39.15 -57.86 33.40
C VAL A 11 -38.15 -57.68 32.25
N GLY A 12 -38.65 -57.70 31.03
CA GLY A 12 -37.87 -57.38 29.84
C GLY A 12 -37.55 -55.88 29.78
N LEU A 13 -36.26 -55.54 29.80
CA LEU A 13 -35.75 -54.18 29.64
C LEU A 13 -35.80 -53.82 28.14
N PHE A 14 -36.79 -53.02 27.71
CA PHE A 14 -36.80 -52.40 26.37
C PHE A 14 -35.88 -51.17 26.38
N LEU A 15 -34.68 -51.29 25.78
CA LEU A 15 -33.84 -50.15 25.47
C LEU A 15 -34.44 -49.40 24.27
N LEU A 16 -35.09 -48.26 24.53
CA LEU A 16 -35.45 -47.29 23.52
C LEU A 16 -34.16 -46.56 23.06
N ILE A 17 -33.62 -46.95 21.90
CA ILE A 17 -32.60 -46.19 21.21
C ILE A 17 -33.27 -45.01 20.54
N LEU A 18 -33.16 -43.82 21.17
CA LEU A 18 -33.56 -42.55 20.59
C LEU A 18 -32.45 -42.16 19.59
N PRO A 19 -32.73 -41.97 18.29
CA PRO A 19 -31.74 -41.45 17.38
C PRO A 19 -31.48 -39.99 17.76
N LEU A 20 -30.25 -39.71 18.19
CA LEU A 20 -29.76 -38.33 18.38
C LEU A 20 -29.59 -37.70 16.99
N ILE A 21 -30.59 -37.01 16.51
CA ILE A 21 -30.48 -36.16 15.31
C ILE A 21 -29.63 -34.99 15.74
N LEU A 22 -28.34 -35.06 15.42
CA LEU A 22 -27.45 -33.89 15.41
C LEU A 22 -27.98 -32.94 14.34
N ALA A 23 -28.78 -32.00 14.76
CA ALA A 23 -29.10 -30.84 13.94
C ALA A 23 -27.78 -30.08 13.72
N VAL A 24 -27.13 -30.34 12.61
CA VAL A 24 -26.07 -29.44 12.09
C VAL A 24 -26.78 -28.13 11.80
N SER A 25 -26.70 -27.20 12.74
CA SER A 25 -27.08 -25.82 12.50
C SER A 25 -26.19 -25.30 11.39
N SER A 26 -26.67 -25.33 10.18
CA SER A 26 -26.06 -24.60 9.06
C SER A 26 -26.18 -23.12 9.42
N PHE A 27 -25.17 -22.57 10.08
CA PHE A 27 -25.06 -21.13 10.20
C PHE A 27 -25.02 -20.57 8.78
N ALA A 28 -26.07 -19.90 8.36
CA ALA A 28 -26.06 -19.16 7.12
C ALA A 28 -24.88 -18.18 7.21
N GLN A 29 -23.91 -18.31 6.31
CA GLN A 29 -22.76 -17.42 6.24
C GLN A 29 -23.27 -16.02 5.86
N ASN A 30 -23.51 -15.17 6.85
CA ASN A 30 -23.97 -13.82 6.63
C ASN A 30 -22.84 -13.01 5.98
N VAL A 31 -23.08 -12.59 4.76
CA VAL A 31 -22.17 -11.74 3.99
C VAL A 31 -22.45 -10.28 4.34
N GLN A 32 -21.40 -9.55 4.68
CA GLN A 32 -21.45 -8.10 4.85
C GLN A 32 -20.92 -7.43 3.58
N LEU A 33 -21.61 -6.40 3.12
CA LEU A 33 -21.20 -5.62 1.97
C LEU A 33 -20.85 -4.20 2.38
N HIS A 34 -19.84 -3.65 1.72
CA HIS A 34 -19.54 -2.23 1.72
C HIS A 34 -19.44 -1.78 0.27
N VAL A 35 -20.07 -0.66 -0.06
CA VAL A 35 -20.19 -0.17 -1.43
C VAL A 35 -19.70 1.26 -1.50
N SER A 36 -18.92 1.56 -2.54
CA SER A 36 -18.67 2.92 -3.02
C SER A 36 -19.06 3.01 -4.48
N SER A 37 -19.96 3.94 -4.84
CA SER A 37 -20.51 4.03 -6.18
C SER A 37 -20.61 5.47 -6.68
N LYS A 38 -20.66 5.64 -7.99
CA LYS A 38 -20.93 6.94 -8.61
C LYS A 38 -22.28 7.52 -8.20
N ALA A 39 -23.23 6.66 -7.87
CA ALA A 39 -24.58 7.06 -7.40
C ALA A 39 -24.59 7.71 -6.02
N GLY A 40 -23.46 7.68 -5.28
CA GLY A 40 -23.35 8.39 -4.01
C GLY A 40 -23.03 7.51 -2.79
N ASP A 41 -22.94 6.20 -2.93
CA ASP A 41 -22.43 5.35 -1.85
C ASP A 41 -20.96 5.69 -1.55
N ARG A 42 -20.60 5.71 -0.26
CA ARG A 42 -19.25 6.05 0.24
C ARG A 42 -18.90 5.10 1.37
N LEU A 43 -18.30 3.94 1.05
CA LEU A 43 -18.09 2.83 1.99
C LEU A 43 -19.36 2.43 2.74
N ALA A 44 -20.50 2.54 2.06
CA ALA A 44 -21.81 2.33 2.66
C ALA A 44 -22.01 0.84 2.99
N ALA A 45 -22.27 0.54 4.28
CA ALA A 45 -22.58 -0.81 4.71
C ALA A 45 -23.95 -1.24 4.17
N LYS A 46 -24.03 -2.44 3.59
CA LYS A 46 -25.26 -3.03 3.05
C LYS A 46 -25.37 -4.50 3.45
N THR A 47 -26.58 -5.04 3.43
CA THR A 47 -26.80 -6.47 3.68
C THR A 47 -26.47 -7.27 2.41
N GLY A 48 -25.60 -8.29 2.53
CA GLY A 48 -25.12 -9.09 1.42
C GLY A 48 -25.84 -10.42 1.19
N GLY A 49 -26.83 -10.76 2.01
CA GLY A 49 -27.48 -12.06 1.95
C GLY A 49 -26.62 -13.21 2.51
N SER A 50 -26.80 -14.41 1.99
CA SER A 50 -26.10 -15.62 2.43
C SER A 50 -25.82 -16.55 1.25
N PHE A 51 -24.78 -17.39 1.37
CA PHE A 51 -24.52 -18.46 0.43
C PHE A 51 -25.59 -19.54 0.51
N GLN A 52 -26.07 -20.01 -0.66
CA GLN A 52 -27.12 -21.00 -0.82
C GLN A 52 -26.68 -22.11 -1.78
N GLU A 53 -27.34 -23.28 -1.74
CA GLU A 53 -27.08 -24.39 -2.67
C GLU A 53 -27.41 -24.01 -4.12
N ALA A 54 -28.39 -23.11 -4.33
CA ALA A 54 -28.72 -22.53 -5.60
C ALA A 54 -29.13 -21.08 -5.45
N ALA A 55 -28.68 -20.24 -6.38
CA ALA A 55 -29.03 -18.81 -6.43
C ALA A 55 -29.60 -18.45 -7.82
N PRO A 56 -30.32 -17.33 -7.95
CA PRO A 56 -30.68 -16.81 -9.28
C PRO A 56 -29.46 -16.70 -10.19
N ARG A 57 -29.64 -16.91 -11.46
CA ARG A 57 -28.53 -16.83 -12.42
C ARG A 57 -28.10 -15.35 -12.61
N GLY A 58 -26.88 -15.04 -12.27
CA GLY A 58 -26.27 -13.75 -12.56
C GLY A 58 -25.79 -13.64 -14.02
N GLU A 59 -25.61 -12.41 -14.46
CA GLU A 59 -24.99 -12.10 -15.77
C GLU A 59 -23.50 -12.47 -15.77
N VAL A 60 -22.81 -12.22 -14.65
CA VAL A 60 -21.41 -12.52 -14.45
C VAL A 60 -21.26 -13.51 -13.30
N SER A 61 -20.29 -14.42 -13.39
CA SER A 61 -20.02 -15.38 -12.32
C SER A 61 -18.54 -15.42 -11.98
N PHE A 62 -18.25 -15.45 -10.67
CA PHE A 62 -16.93 -15.64 -10.13
C PHE A 62 -16.88 -16.87 -9.24
N THR A 63 -15.72 -17.53 -9.19
CA THR A 63 -15.45 -18.62 -8.27
C THR A 63 -14.24 -18.25 -7.40
N VAL A 64 -14.42 -18.32 -6.09
CA VAL A 64 -13.36 -18.11 -5.09
C VAL A 64 -12.87 -19.47 -4.61
N ASN A 65 -11.56 -19.69 -4.69
CA ASN A 65 -10.91 -20.92 -4.26
C ASN A 65 -9.78 -20.58 -3.26
N ASP A 66 -10.06 -20.70 -1.99
CA ASP A 66 -9.14 -20.40 -0.90
C ASP A 66 -8.05 -21.48 -0.66
N SER A 67 -8.13 -22.60 -1.36
CA SER A 67 -7.07 -23.62 -1.35
C SER A 67 -5.86 -23.24 -2.20
N VAL A 68 -6.03 -22.38 -3.21
CA VAL A 68 -4.96 -21.84 -4.06
C VAL A 68 -4.57 -20.46 -3.53
N LYS A 69 -3.35 -20.36 -3.02
CA LYS A 69 -2.83 -19.18 -2.34
C LYS A 69 -1.68 -18.54 -3.12
N TYR A 70 -1.66 -17.21 -3.13
CA TYR A 70 -0.62 -16.41 -3.74
C TYR A 70 0.16 -15.62 -2.67
N GLN A 71 0.54 -14.39 -2.95
CA GLN A 71 1.31 -13.55 -2.04
C GLN A 71 0.51 -13.15 -0.79
N LYS A 72 1.24 -12.94 0.29
CA LYS A 72 0.74 -12.31 1.51
C LYS A 72 0.77 -10.79 1.33
N VAL A 73 -0.28 -10.12 1.75
CA VAL A 73 -0.39 -8.66 1.71
C VAL A 73 0.38 -8.03 2.88
N ASP A 74 1.22 -7.05 2.57
CA ASP A 74 1.98 -6.26 3.56
C ASP A 74 1.27 -4.94 3.90
N GLY A 75 0.52 -4.35 2.96
CA GLY A 75 -0.32 -3.20 3.26
C GLY A 75 -0.63 -2.29 2.08
N PHE A 76 -1.45 -1.28 2.37
CA PHE A 76 -1.86 -0.24 1.43
C PHE A 76 -1.77 1.12 2.11
N GLY A 77 -1.46 2.17 1.33
CA GLY A 77 -1.41 3.52 1.87
C GLY A 77 -0.96 4.56 0.85
N ALA A 78 -0.33 5.62 1.37
CA ALA A 78 0.18 6.73 0.58
C ALA A 78 1.41 7.36 1.24
N SER A 79 1.98 8.41 0.62
CA SER A 79 3.17 9.05 1.16
C SER A 79 2.84 10.19 2.11
N LEU A 80 3.59 10.24 3.20
CA LEU A 80 3.66 11.37 4.13
C LEU A 80 4.67 12.36 3.56
N LEU A 81 4.22 13.51 3.07
CA LEU A 81 5.04 14.52 2.42
C LEU A 81 4.91 15.88 3.14
N GLU A 82 5.97 16.69 3.11
CA GLU A 82 5.98 18.05 3.69
C GLU A 82 4.80 18.88 3.16
N SER A 83 4.56 18.85 1.84
CA SER A 83 3.44 19.55 1.21
C SER A 83 2.09 19.18 1.84
N GLY A 84 1.85 17.90 2.08
CA GLY A 84 0.62 17.41 2.67
C GLY A 84 0.43 17.88 4.12
N LEU A 85 1.50 17.88 4.92
CA LEU A 85 1.46 18.39 6.29
C LEU A 85 1.18 19.89 6.34
N MET A 86 1.84 20.67 5.48
CA MET A 86 1.60 22.12 5.39
C MET A 86 0.15 22.43 5.02
N VAL A 87 -0.42 21.69 4.07
CA VAL A 87 -1.83 21.83 3.68
C VAL A 87 -2.75 21.44 4.84
N LEU A 88 -2.51 20.31 5.50
CA LEU A 88 -3.27 19.86 6.67
C LEU A 88 -3.26 20.91 7.79
N ASN A 89 -2.12 21.52 8.06
CA ASN A 89 -1.94 22.54 9.10
C ASN A 89 -2.68 23.87 8.80
N THR A 90 -3.21 24.05 7.61
CA THR A 90 -4.10 25.19 7.31
C THR A 90 -5.50 25.04 7.88
N LEU A 91 -5.91 23.82 8.24
CA LEU A 91 -7.23 23.54 8.84
C LEU A 91 -7.26 23.90 10.34
N PRO A 92 -8.45 24.12 10.92
CA PRO A 92 -8.64 24.09 12.37
C PRO A 92 -8.17 22.74 12.99
N PRO A 93 -7.65 22.72 14.23
CA PRO A 93 -7.07 21.52 14.83
C PRO A 93 -7.98 20.30 14.85
N ASP A 94 -9.28 20.48 15.13
CA ASP A 94 -10.27 19.40 15.13
C ASP A 94 -10.47 18.77 13.75
N GLN A 95 -10.45 19.58 12.70
CA GLN A 95 -10.52 19.10 11.32
C GLN A 95 -9.24 18.39 10.88
N GLN A 96 -8.06 18.89 11.32
CA GLN A 96 -6.79 18.20 11.07
C GLN A 96 -6.82 16.76 11.64
N GLU A 97 -7.25 16.63 12.90
CA GLU A 97 -7.33 15.32 13.55
C GLU A 97 -8.41 14.43 12.90
N ALA A 98 -9.53 15.01 12.43
CA ALA A 98 -10.55 14.26 11.69
C ALA A 98 -10.01 13.68 10.37
N VAL A 99 -9.21 14.44 9.61
CA VAL A 99 -8.56 13.95 8.38
C VAL A 99 -7.58 12.82 8.70
N LEU A 100 -6.74 12.99 9.72
CA LEU A 100 -5.80 11.93 10.12
C LEU A 100 -6.55 10.67 10.58
N LYS A 101 -7.63 10.81 11.34
CA LYS A 101 -8.46 9.67 11.72
C LYS A 101 -9.07 9.00 10.49
N ALA A 102 -9.60 9.76 9.53
CA ALA A 102 -10.17 9.21 8.30
C ALA A 102 -9.16 8.39 7.47
N LEU A 103 -7.89 8.75 7.50
CA LEU A 103 -6.84 8.05 6.76
C LEU A 103 -6.31 6.81 7.52
N PHE A 104 -6.08 6.92 8.83
CA PHE A 104 -5.28 5.94 9.57
C PHE A 104 -6.08 5.02 10.51
N ASP A 105 -7.28 5.42 10.96
CA ASP A 105 -8.08 4.58 11.86
C ASP A 105 -8.59 3.33 11.13
N PRO A 106 -8.23 2.10 11.58
CA PRO A 106 -8.62 0.88 10.88
C PRO A 106 -10.11 0.53 11.04
N LYS A 107 -10.78 1.09 12.03
CA LYS A 107 -12.20 0.84 12.29
C LYS A 107 -13.09 1.86 11.60
N ASP A 108 -12.84 3.14 11.82
CA ASP A 108 -13.70 4.23 11.35
C ASP A 108 -13.17 4.91 10.09
N GLY A 109 -11.88 4.76 9.77
CA GLY A 109 -11.22 5.33 8.59
C GLY A 109 -10.83 4.31 7.53
N SER A 110 -9.87 4.68 6.68
CA SER A 110 -9.29 3.85 5.62
C SER A 110 -8.28 2.83 6.15
N GLY A 111 -7.72 3.06 7.35
CA GLY A 111 -6.78 2.15 7.98
C GLY A 111 -5.49 1.94 7.18
N PHE A 112 -4.89 2.97 6.62
CA PHE A 112 -3.62 2.87 5.90
C PHE A 112 -2.57 2.18 6.75
N SER A 113 -1.87 1.21 6.16
CA SER A 113 -0.99 0.28 6.88
C SER A 113 0.42 0.15 6.29
N ALA A 114 0.67 0.69 5.09
CA ALA A 114 1.98 0.81 4.48
C ALA A 114 2.18 2.25 4.01
N MET A 115 3.20 2.93 4.53
CA MET A 115 3.42 4.36 4.29
C MET A 115 4.84 4.61 3.79
N LYS A 116 4.96 5.61 2.92
CA LYS A 116 6.25 6.17 2.50
C LYS A 116 6.47 7.50 3.22
N THR A 117 7.70 7.82 3.60
CA THR A 117 8.11 9.12 4.12
C THR A 117 9.35 9.61 3.40
N GLU A 118 9.60 10.88 3.50
CA GLU A 118 10.80 11.51 2.95
C GLU A 118 12.05 11.18 3.79
N LEU A 119 13.21 11.13 3.13
CA LEU A 119 14.52 11.19 3.76
C LEU A 119 15.19 12.48 3.30
N ALA A 120 15.02 13.55 4.07
CA ALA A 120 15.34 14.94 3.73
C ALA A 120 14.44 15.51 2.61
N GLY A 121 14.96 16.40 1.76
CA GLY A 121 14.18 17.03 0.71
C GLY A 121 13.84 16.08 -0.44
N THR A 122 12.68 16.28 -1.03
CA THR A 122 12.19 15.57 -2.22
C THR A 122 11.86 16.54 -3.34
N ASP A 123 11.49 16.04 -4.52
CA ASP A 123 10.98 16.85 -5.61
C ASP A 123 9.60 17.44 -5.32
N PHE A 124 8.95 17.00 -4.26
CA PHE A 124 7.67 17.53 -3.79
C PHE A 124 7.77 18.30 -2.47
N GLN A 125 8.89 18.98 -2.28
CA GLN A 125 9.12 19.87 -1.14
C GLN A 125 8.32 21.16 -1.28
N ALA A 126 7.58 21.53 -0.23
CA ALA A 126 6.67 22.68 -0.25
C ALA A 126 7.34 24.00 0.08
N ALA A 127 8.43 24.01 0.83
CA ALA A 127 9.15 25.21 1.26
C ALA A 127 10.65 25.07 1.05
N GLY A 128 11.27 26.16 0.58
CA GLY A 128 12.73 26.21 0.39
C GLY A 128 13.47 26.72 1.61
N PRO A 129 14.79 26.73 1.57
CA PRO A 129 15.63 26.16 0.50
C PRO A 129 15.62 24.63 0.50
N TRP A 130 16.09 24.04 -0.62
CA TRP A 130 16.42 22.61 -0.67
C TRP A 130 17.42 22.24 0.41
N TYR A 131 17.33 21.05 0.98
CA TYR A 131 18.21 20.61 2.06
C TYR A 131 18.46 19.10 2.02
N THR A 132 19.60 18.72 2.58
CA THR A 132 19.82 17.38 3.11
C THR A 132 20.08 17.47 4.63
N TYR A 133 20.25 16.35 5.30
CA TYR A 133 20.56 16.39 6.74
C TYR A 133 22.01 16.76 7.04
N ASP A 134 22.90 16.79 6.03
CA ASP A 134 24.28 17.24 6.16
C ASP A 134 24.80 17.87 4.88
N ASP A 135 24.57 19.18 4.72
CA ASP A 135 25.02 19.98 3.58
C ASP A 135 26.44 20.52 3.76
N THR A 136 27.15 20.12 4.83
CA THR A 136 28.51 20.57 5.12
C THR A 136 29.53 19.86 4.23
N PRO A 137 30.20 20.55 3.30
CA PRO A 137 31.12 19.91 2.37
C PRO A 137 32.23 19.12 3.07
N GLY A 138 32.32 17.82 2.76
CA GLY A 138 33.39 16.96 3.25
C GLY A 138 33.20 16.46 4.69
N ASP A 139 32.04 16.64 5.32
CA ASP A 139 31.77 16.08 6.64
C ASP A 139 31.52 14.57 6.60
N VAL A 140 32.56 13.83 6.24
CA VAL A 140 32.49 12.36 6.16
C VAL A 140 32.20 11.67 7.50
N GLN A 141 32.25 12.39 8.63
CA GLN A 141 31.95 11.87 9.96
C GLN A 141 30.56 12.24 10.47
N MET A 142 29.75 12.93 9.66
CA MET A 142 28.37 13.36 10.02
C MET A 142 28.31 14.19 11.30
N LYS A 143 29.29 15.06 11.55
CA LYS A 143 29.34 15.92 12.75
C LYS A 143 28.27 17.01 12.72
N HIS A 144 27.91 17.47 11.53
CA HIS A 144 26.91 18.51 11.30
C HIS A 144 25.54 17.93 10.85
N PHE A 145 25.41 16.60 10.81
CA PHE A 145 24.15 15.94 10.49
C PHE A 145 23.05 16.32 11.47
N SER A 146 21.89 16.72 10.98
CA SER A 146 20.77 17.16 11.81
C SER A 146 19.42 16.91 11.16
N ILE A 147 18.51 16.28 11.90
CA ILE A 147 17.09 16.14 11.55
C ILE A 147 16.22 17.25 12.16
N ALA A 148 16.81 18.35 12.63
CA ALA A 148 16.09 19.40 13.37
C ALA A 148 14.90 19.98 12.60
N ARG A 149 14.97 20.05 11.26
CA ARG A 149 13.87 20.49 10.41
C ARG A 149 12.64 19.58 10.55
N ASP A 150 12.85 18.27 10.63
CA ASP A 150 11.78 17.28 10.73
C ASP A 150 11.05 17.30 12.09
N LEU A 151 11.64 17.91 13.09
CA LEU A 151 11.07 18.04 14.45
C LEU A 151 10.15 19.27 14.58
N GLY A 152 10.15 20.14 13.59
CA GLY A 152 9.28 21.34 13.56
C GLY A 152 7.79 21.00 13.39
N PRO A 153 6.91 22.02 13.46
CA PRO A 153 5.46 21.83 13.31
C PRO A 153 5.05 21.28 11.93
N ASP A 154 5.82 21.61 10.89
CA ASP A 154 5.63 21.13 9.51
C ASP A 154 6.61 20.01 9.15
N GLY A 155 7.29 19.42 10.14
CA GLY A 155 8.32 18.42 9.91
C GLY A 155 7.78 17.00 9.89
N MET A 156 8.50 16.12 9.16
CA MET A 156 8.10 14.73 8.93
C MET A 156 7.96 13.92 10.22
N ALA A 157 8.87 14.06 11.19
CA ALA A 157 8.78 13.36 12.47
C ALA A 157 7.49 13.73 13.22
N THR A 158 7.09 15.00 13.19
CA THR A 158 5.84 15.48 13.77
C THR A 158 4.63 14.86 13.04
N TYR A 159 4.66 14.81 11.70
CA TYR A 159 3.58 14.22 10.91
C TYR A 159 3.39 12.73 11.21
N ILE A 160 4.48 11.96 11.19
CA ILE A 160 4.46 10.52 11.49
C ILE A 160 3.89 10.26 12.90
N LYS A 161 4.35 11.01 13.92
CA LYS A 161 3.85 10.88 15.29
C LYS A 161 2.35 11.17 15.40
N ARG A 162 1.85 12.17 14.68
CA ARG A 162 0.40 12.49 14.62
C ARG A 162 -0.39 11.38 13.97
N ALA A 163 0.05 10.89 12.82
CA ALA A 163 -0.60 9.80 12.10
C ALA A 163 -0.69 8.51 12.94
N ARG A 164 0.39 8.16 13.63
CA ARG A 164 0.47 6.96 14.50
C ARG A 164 -0.48 6.98 15.70
N LYS A 165 -1.08 8.12 16.07
CA LYS A 165 -2.12 8.16 17.11
C LYS A 165 -3.38 7.40 16.68
N TYR A 166 -3.65 7.29 15.39
CA TYR A 166 -4.88 6.70 14.85
C TYR A 166 -4.71 5.29 14.31
N GLY A 167 -3.51 4.90 13.91
CA GLY A 167 -3.27 3.57 13.36
C GLY A 167 -1.80 3.19 13.32
N SER A 168 -1.55 1.88 13.25
CA SER A 168 -0.21 1.32 13.06
C SER A 168 0.04 1.07 11.58
N PHE A 169 1.22 1.43 11.11
CA PHE A 169 1.66 1.19 9.75
C PHE A 169 3.16 0.92 9.70
N VAL A 170 3.57 0.14 8.71
CA VAL A 170 4.97 0.02 8.34
C VAL A 170 5.40 1.27 7.57
N LEU A 171 6.61 1.73 7.80
CA LEU A 171 7.14 2.97 7.25
C LEU A 171 8.39 2.71 6.44
N GLN A 172 8.37 3.07 5.16
CA GLN A 172 9.53 3.03 4.28
C GLN A 172 10.02 4.45 3.97
N ALA A 173 11.33 4.61 3.81
CA ALA A 173 11.98 5.89 3.52
C ALA A 173 13.02 5.72 2.41
N PRO A 174 12.80 6.27 1.21
CA PRO A 174 13.82 6.42 0.19
C PRO A 174 14.58 7.73 0.36
N MET A 175 15.76 7.78 -0.26
CA MET A 175 16.52 9.00 -0.47
C MET A 175 16.30 9.50 -1.92
N ASP A 176 15.81 10.72 -2.08
CA ASP A 176 15.72 11.35 -3.40
C ASP A 176 17.08 11.92 -3.82
N TYR A 177 17.72 12.65 -2.91
CA TYR A 177 18.98 13.33 -3.20
C TYR A 177 20.00 13.10 -2.09
N PRO A 178 21.18 12.57 -2.43
CA PRO A 178 22.32 12.59 -1.51
C PRO A 178 22.87 14.02 -1.38
N PRO A 179 23.63 14.32 -0.30
CA PRO A 179 24.31 15.60 -0.19
C PRO A 179 25.19 15.92 -1.42
N ASP A 180 25.09 17.14 -1.94
CA ASP A 180 25.78 17.58 -3.17
C ASP A 180 27.28 17.28 -3.15
N TRP A 181 27.92 17.42 -1.99
CA TRP A 181 29.35 17.17 -1.83
C TRP A 181 29.73 15.68 -1.98
N MET A 182 28.76 14.77 -1.98
CA MET A 182 28.99 13.34 -2.25
C MET A 182 28.91 13.01 -3.74
N LEU A 183 28.51 13.94 -4.60
CA LEU A 183 28.39 13.75 -6.03
C LEU A 183 29.73 13.98 -6.73
N PHE A 184 29.85 13.52 -7.97
CA PHE A 184 30.99 13.89 -8.83
C PHE A 184 30.92 15.35 -9.27
N ASP A 185 29.75 15.77 -9.74
CA ASP A 185 29.49 17.13 -10.19
C ASP A 185 27.95 17.35 -10.17
N VAL A 186 27.46 18.13 -9.23
CA VAL A 186 26.03 18.41 -9.06
C VAL A 186 25.37 19.01 -10.30
N ASN A 187 26.14 19.75 -11.11
CA ASN A 187 25.62 20.43 -12.30
C ASN A 187 25.64 19.59 -13.57
N LYS A 188 26.46 18.54 -13.62
CA LYS A 188 26.69 17.75 -14.84
C LYS A 188 26.42 16.27 -14.65
N ASN A 189 26.80 15.74 -13.52
CA ASN A 189 26.71 14.31 -13.23
C ASN A 189 26.33 14.11 -11.78
N GLN A 190 25.03 13.94 -11.53
CA GLN A 190 24.44 13.69 -10.22
C GLN A 190 24.70 12.25 -9.73
N ASP A 191 25.73 11.59 -10.24
CA ASP A 191 26.18 10.28 -9.82
C ASP A 191 27.02 10.38 -8.54
N VAL A 192 26.75 9.50 -7.60
CA VAL A 192 27.47 9.44 -6.32
C VAL A 192 28.90 8.98 -6.55
N ASN A 193 29.85 9.74 -6.04
CA ASN A 193 31.25 9.39 -6.09
C ASN A 193 31.56 8.24 -5.12
N PRO A 194 32.05 7.06 -5.58
CA PRO A 194 32.29 5.90 -4.73
C PRO A 194 33.22 6.14 -3.54
N LYS A 195 34.10 7.16 -3.60
CA LYS A 195 34.92 7.54 -2.44
C LYS A 195 34.12 7.92 -1.21
N TYR A 196 32.85 8.33 -1.39
CA TYR A 196 31.95 8.71 -0.33
C TYR A 196 30.96 7.60 0.10
N PHE A 197 31.01 6.40 -0.48
CA PHE A 197 30.17 5.30 -0.06
C PHE A 197 30.22 4.99 1.46
N PRO A 198 31.42 5.01 2.09
CA PRO A 198 31.49 4.89 3.56
C PRO A 198 30.78 6.03 4.32
N ALA A 199 30.82 7.26 3.77
CA ALA A 199 30.14 8.41 4.38
C ALA A 199 28.63 8.33 4.16
N LEU A 200 28.17 7.93 2.97
CA LEU A 200 26.75 7.73 2.67
C LEU A 200 26.14 6.61 3.53
N ALA A 201 26.89 5.53 3.78
CA ALA A 201 26.43 4.50 4.72
C ALA A 201 26.27 5.07 6.15
N ARG A 202 27.19 5.92 6.62
CA ARG A 202 27.04 6.62 7.90
C ARG A 202 25.85 7.57 7.93
N TYR A 203 25.59 8.26 6.84
CA TYR A 203 24.44 9.15 6.70
C TYR A 203 23.12 8.40 6.91
N TYR A 204 22.94 7.23 6.27
CA TYR A 204 21.78 6.38 6.47
C TYR A 204 21.66 5.88 7.92
N MET A 205 22.76 5.41 8.51
CA MET A 205 22.74 4.92 9.89
C MET A 205 22.37 6.05 10.86
N ARG A 206 22.91 7.24 10.65
CA ARG A 206 22.62 8.42 11.48
C ARG A 206 21.15 8.83 11.39
N TYR A 207 20.57 8.83 10.19
CA TYR A 207 19.14 9.07 9.99
C TYR A 207 18.28 8.08 10.79
N LEU A 208 18.53 6.79 10.64
CA LEU A 208 17.79 5.74 11.34
C LEU A 208 17.93 5.85 12.86
N GLU A 209 19.12 6.14 13.36
CA GLU A 209 19.38 6.32 14.80
C GLU A 209 18.69 7.55 15.36
N ASP A 210 18.71 8.67 14.65
CA ASP A 210 18.11 9.93 15.12
C ASP A 210 16.58 9.84 15.09
N TYR A 211 15.97 9.24 14.07
CA TYR A 211 14.53 8.96 14.05
C TYR A 211 14.12 7.99 15.16
N LYS A 212 14.92 6.97 15.43
CA LYS A 212 14.68 6.05 16.56
C LYS A 212 14.72 6.75 17.91
N LYS A 213 15.62 7.72 18.13
CA LYS A 213 15.65 8.55 19.34
C LYS A 213 14.36 9.36 19.51
N GLU A 214 13.75 9.77 18.41
CA GLU A 214 12.46 10.42 18.39
C GLU A 214 11.26 9.47 18.58
N GLY A 215 11.50 8.18 18.78
CA GLY A 215 10.47 7.15 18.92
C GLY A 215 9.84 6.71 17.60
N ILE A 216 10.51 6.98 16.48
CA ILE A 216 10.05 6.60 15.14
C ILE A 216 10.96 5.50 14.61
N GLU A 217 10.43 4.30 14.46
CA GLU A 217 11.09 3.23 13.71
C GLU A 217 10.83 3.41 12.23
N ILE A 218 11.90 3.43 11.41
CA ILE A 218 11.84 3.28 9.96
C ILE A 218 11.95 1.79 9.69
N ASP A 219 10.86 1.17 9.25
CA ASP A 219 10.81 -0.28 9.06
C ASP A 219 11.64 -0.71 7.84
N TYR A 220 11.63 0.11 6.78
CA TYR A 220 12.33 -0.15 5.53
C TYR A 220 13.09 1.09 5.05
N LEU A 221 14.34 0.90 4.66
CA LEU A 221 15.18 1.92 4.04
C LEU A 221 15.43 1.55 2.58
N SER A 222 15.04 2.42 1.65
CA SER A 222 15.40 2.34 0.24
C SER A 222 16.62 3.22 -0.03
N LEU A 223 17.61 2.70 -0.77
CA LEU A 223 18.86 3.45 -0.96
C LEU A 223 18.67 4.69 -1.82
N PHE A 224 17.88 4.60 -2.88
CA PHE A 224 17.60 5.74 -3.75
C PHE A 224 16.20 5.65 -4.31
N ASN A 225 15.53 6.79 -4.36
CA ASN A 225 14.34 7.00 -5.15
C ASN A 225 14.77 7.17 -6.62
N GLU A 226 14.15 6.44 -7.52
CA GLU A 226 14.27 6.57 -8.98
C GLU A 226 15.71 6.79 -9.52
N PRO A 227 16.66 5.87 -9.27
CA PRO A 227 17.99 6.00 -9.86
C PRO A 227 17.89 6.09 -11.39
N PHE A 228 18.75 6.90 -12.02
CA PHE A 228 18.77 7.25 -13.45
C PHE A 228 17.70 8.22 -13.95
N THR A 229 16.80 8.69 -13.11
CA THR A 229 15.96 9.83 -13.46
C THR A 229 16.75 11.15 -13.41
N VAL A 230 16.03 12.26 -13.40
CA VAL A 230 16.63 13.60 -13.31
C VAL A 230 17.37 13.86 -12.00
N TYR A 231 17.16 13.03 -10.96
CA TYR A 231 17.60 13.33 -9.59
C TYR A 231 18.95 12.72 -9.25
N THR A 232 19.06 11.39 -9.26
CA THR A 232 20.32 10.70 -8.92
C THR A 232 20.68 9.70 -10.00
N LYS A 233 21.79 9.94 -10.70
CA LYS A 233 22.22 9.14 -11.86
C LYS A 233 23.17 8.01 -11.48
N ILE A 234 22.89 7.30 -10.39
CA ILE A 234 23.74 6.21 -9.92
C ILE A 234 23.44 4.88 -10.65
N PRO A 235 24.44 4.24 -11.30
CA PRO A 235 24.26 2.91 -11.91
C PRO A 235 24.00 1.81 -10.91
N TYR A 236 23.20 0.80 -11.29
CA TYR A 236 22.86 -0.33 -10.43
C TYR A 236 24.08 -1.17 -10.01
N GLU A 237 25.16 -1.19 -10.79
CA GLU A 237 26.45 -1.78 -10.40
C GLU A 237 27.06 -1.08 -9.18
N LYS A 238 26.92 0.25 -9.10
CA LYS A 238 27.37 1.03 -7.94
C LYS A 238 26.43 0.85 -6.75
N ILE A 239 25.11 0.80 -6.99
CA ILE A 239 24.12 0.46 -5.97
C ILE A 239 24.42 -0.91 -5.36
N ARG A 240 24.72 -1.91 -6.19
CA ARG A 240 25.16 -3.23 -5.73
C ARG A 240 26.38 -3.14 -4.82
N THR A 241 27.39 -2.38 -5.22
CA THR A 241 28.62 -2.19 -4.43
C THR A 241 28.33 -1.47 -3.11
N LEU A 242 27.56 -0.38 -3.15
CA LEU A 242 27.15 0.38 -1.96
C LEU A 242 26.39 -0.51 -0.98
N LEU A 243 25.43 -1.28 -1.47
CA LEU A 243 24.63 -2.21 -0.66
C LEU A 243 25.50 -3.31 -0.06
N ARG A 244 26.29 -3.99 -0.89
CA ARG A 244 27.07 -5.17 -0.51
C ARG A 244 28.19 -4.85 0.47
N ASP A 245 28.93 -3.77 0.21
CA ASP A 245 30.20 -3.51 0.88
C ASP A 245 30.09 -2.43 1.98
N HIS A 246 29.02 -1.64 1.99
CA HIS A 246 28.90 -0.50 2.90
C HIS A 246 27.60 -0.49 3.71
N VAL A 247 26.44 -0.25 3.10
CA VAL A 247 25.18 -0.07 3.84
C VAL A 247 24.70 -1.36 4.49
N GLY A 248 24.72 -2.48 3.75
CA GLY A 248 24.30 -3.79 4.28
C GLY A 248 25.09 -4.21 5.51
N PRO A 249 26.44 -4.23 5.47
CA PRO A 249 27.27 -4.52 6.64
C PRO A 249 27.10 -3.53 7.79
N ALA A 250 26.91 -2.23 7.50
CA ALA A 250 26.70 -1.21 8.52
C ALA A 250 25.40 -1.44 9.29
N LEU A 251 24.30 -1.65 8.53
CA LEU A 251 22.99 -1.92 9.14
C LEU A 251 22.99 -3.24 9.93
N ALA A 252 23.61 -4.30 9.39
CA ALA A 252 23.69 -5.58 10.08
C ALA A 252 24.44 -5.51 11.43
N LYS A 253 25.36 -4.53 11.60
CA LYS A 253 26.11 -4.29 12.84
C LYS A 253 25.44 -3.30 13.79
N SER A 254 24.50 -2.49 13.31
CA SER A 254 23.92 -1.38 14.07
C SER A 254 22.98 -1.80 15.21
N GLY A 255 22.39 -3.01 15.13
CA GLY A 255 21.33 -3.45 16.03
C GLY A 255 19.96 -2.79 15.76
N LEU A 256 19.82 -2.04 14.68
CA LEU A 256 18.55 -1.50 14.21
C LEU A 256 17.68 -2.62 13.61
N LYS A 257 16.35 -2.47 13.69
CA LYS A 257 15.40 -3.44 13.14
C LYS A 257 15.05 -3.16 11.67
N THR A 258 15.46 -2.03 11.17
CA THR A 258 15.24 -1.60 9.78
C THR A 258 15.73 -2.66 8.80
N LYS A 259 14.96 -2.89 7.75
CA LYS A 259 15.31 -3.76 6.62
C LYS A 259 15.67 -2.92 5.41
N LEU A 260 16.52 -3.44 4.53
CA LEU A 260 16.86 -2.75 3.29
C LEU A 260 15.95 -3.17 2.16
N MET A 261 15.47 -2.19 1.42
CA MET A 261 14.88 -2.37 0.10
C MET A 261 15.95 -2.11 -0.96
N LEU A 262 15.71 -2.59 -2.17
CA LEU A 262 16.44 -2.07 -3.32
C LEU A 262 16.15 -0.58 -3.52
N SER A 263 16.93 0.09 -4.39
CA SER A 263 16.55 1.40 -4.89
C SER A 263 15.26 1.28 -5.70
N GLU A 264 14.36 2.25 -5.54
CA GLU A 264 13.04 2.23 -6.16
C GLU A 264 13.14 2.57 -7.64
N ALA A 265 12.94 1.59 -8.51
CA ALA A 265 12.95 1.81 -9.95
C ALA A 265 11.75 2.71 -10.37
N PRO A 266 11.93 3.65 -11.33
CA PRO A 266 10.88 4.59 -11.73
C PRO A 266 9.67 3.92 -12.39
N ASP A 267 9.84 2.69 -12.87
CA ASP A 267 8.76 1.91 -13.44
C ASP A 267 9.04 0.40 -13.44
N ARG A 268 8.04 -0.38 -13.82
CA ARG A 268 8.08 -1.85 -13.84
C ARG A 268 9.14 -2.40 -14.80
N ASN A 269 9.31 -1.74 -15.97
CA ASN A 269 10.28 -2.17 -16.97
C ASN A 269 11.72 -1.90 -16.50
N GLU A 270 11.98 -0.77 -15.86
CA GLU A 270 13.31 -0.46 -15.29
C GLU A 270 13.63 -1.39 -14.10
N ALA A 271 12.65 -1.74 -13.26
CA ALA A 271 12.84 -2.75 -12.24
C ALA A 271 13.23 -4.11 -12.84
N TRP A 272 12.50 -4.57 -13.84
CA TRP A 272 12.76 -5.84 -14.52
C TRP A 272 14.15 -5.91 -15.15
N LYS A 273 14.60 -4.81 -15.78
CA LYS A 273 15.93 -4.75 -16.41
C LYS A 273 17.08 -4.74 -15.41
N ASN A 274 16.93 -3.98 -14.33
CA ASN A 274 18.09 -3.59 -13.52
C ASN A 274 18.22 -4.38 -12.22
N TYR A 275 17.14 -4.90 -11.64
CA TYR A 275 17.22 -5.62 -10.36
C TYR A 275 18.08 -6.88 -10.43
N PRO A 276 18.14 -7.64 -11.53
CA PRO A 276 19.08 -8.75 -11.66
C PRO A 276 20.56 -8.37 -11.47
N ILE A 277 20.95 -7.12 -11.81
CA ILE A 277 22.33 -6.64 -11.61
C ILE A 277 22.74 -6.71 -10.14
N VAL A 278 21.78 -6.48 -9.23
CA VAL A 278 22.01 -6.53 -7.77
C VAL A 278 21.66 -7.90 -7.20
N LEU A 279 20.55 -8.48 -7.60
CA LEU A 279 19.99 -9.68 -6.97
C LEU A 279 20.67 -10.98 -7.38
N ASP A 280 21.35 -11.02 -8.54
CA ASP A 280 22.16 -12.17 -8.95
C ASP A 280 23.51 -12.22 -8.21
N ASP A 281 23.93 -11.13 -7.53
CA ASP A 281 25.04 -11.14 -6.59
C ASP A 281 24.54 -11.58 -5.20
N ALA A 282 24.78 -12.84 -4.83
CA ALA A 282 24.35 -13.40 -3.56
C ALA A 282 24.87 -12.62 -2.34
N ALA A 283 26.06 -11.98 -2.44
CA ALA A 283 26.63 -11.19 -1.37
C ALA A 283 25.90 -9.86 -1.17
N ALA A 284 25.29 -9.31 -2.21
CA ALA A 284 24.41 -8.14 -2.13
C ALA A 284 22.98 -8.56 -1.76
N ARG A 285 22.43 -9.58 -2.44
CA ARG A 285 21.05 -10.04 -2.28
C ARG A 285 20.68 -10.37 -0.83
N LYS A 286 21.60 -10.95 -0.05
CA LYS A 286 21.34 -11.30 1.36
C LYS A 286 20.90 -10.13 2.25
N TYR A 287 21.14 -8.90 1.83
CA TYR A 287 20.73 -7.70 2.55
C TYR A 287 19.37 -7.15 2.08
N VAL A 288 18.85 -7.61 0.94
CA VAL A 288 17.60 -7.12 0.36
C VAL A 288 16.42 -7.86 0.97
N ALA A 289 15.46 -7.09 1.49
CA ALA A 289 14.23 -7.63 2.07
C ALA A 289 13.02 -7.44 1.15
N VAL A 290 13.04 -6.45 0.24
CA VAL A 290 11.92 -6.08 -0.63
C VAL A 290 12.44 -5.58 -1.96
N MET A 291 11.72 -5.87 -3.03
CA MET A 291 11.90 -5.29 -4.36
C MET A 291 10.83 -4.18 -4.56
N PRO A 292 11.15 -2.91 -4.31
CA PRO A 292 10.23 -1.79 -4.53
C PRO A 292 10.25 -1.37 -6.01
N TYR A 293 9.13 -0.87 -6.53
CA TYR A 293 9.08 -0.25 -7.86
C TYR A 293 7.96 0.79 -7.93
N HIS A 294 8.07 1.72 -8.87
CA HIS A 294 7.03 2.69 -9.15
C HIS A 294 6.12 2.23 -10.29
N GLY A 295 4.95 2.86 -10.36
CA GLY A 295 3.89 2.47 -11.29
C GLY A 295 3.73 3.36 -12.52
N TYR A 296 4.64 4.29 -12.80
CA TYR A 296 4.45 5.37 -13.77
C TYR A 296 4.35 4.94 -15.25
N ASP A 297 4.70 3.71 -15.58
CA ASP A 297 4.49 3.19 -16.93
C ASP A 297 3.06 2.69 -17.20
N PHE A 298 2.24 2.46 -16.18
CA PHE A 298 0.86 1.96 -16.24
C PHE A 298 0.65 0.72 -17.14
N LYS A 299 1.70 -0.06 -17.32
CA LYS A 299 1.80 -1.24 -18.17
C LYS A 299 2.91 -2.15 -17.67
N ASN A 300 3.31 -3.16 -18.44
CA ASN A 300 4.42 -4.06 -18.11
C ASN A 300 4.22 -4.84 -16.78
N TYR A 301 2.98 -5.15 -16.42
CA TYR A 301 2.66 -5.98 -15.25
C TYR A 301 3.24 -7.40 -15.40
N ASP A 302 3.35 -7.92 -16.63
CA ASP A 302 4.02 -9.17 -16.97
C ASP A 302 5.48 -9.19 -16.54
N LYS A 303 6.19 -8.08 -16.65
CA LYS A 303 7.58 -7.92 -16.24
C LYS A 303 7.76 -8.06 -14.73
N ILE A 304 6.82 -7.50 -13.97
CA ILE A 304 6.80 -7.65 -12.52
C ILE A 304 6.47 -9.09 -12.10
N ALA A 305 5.54 -9.74 -12.81
CA ALA A 305 5.24 -11.15 -12.59
C ALA A 305 6.44 -12.06 -12.90
N GLU A 306 7.20 -11.77 -13.96
CA GLU A 306 8.47 -12.46 -14.25
C GLU A 306 9.51 -12.24 -13.15
N LEU A 307 9.64 -11.02 -12.65
CA LEU A 307 10.56 -10.68 -11.56
C LEU A 307 10.19 -11.44 -10.27
N HIS A 308 8.91 -11.47 -9.92
CA HIS A 308 8.40 -12.25 -8.79
C HIS A 308 8.69 -13.75 -8.94
N LYS A 309 8.49 -14.29 -10.13
CA LYS A 309 8.82 -15.68 -10.43
C LYS A 309 10.32 -15.99 -10.32
N ARG A 310 11.18 -15.02 -10.70
CA ARG A 310 12.64 -15.17 -10.62
C ARG A 310 13.16 -15.11 -9.19
N TYR A 311 12.55 -14.27 -8.33
CA TYR A 311 12.96 -14.06 -6.94
C TYR A 311 11.76 -14.25 -5.98
N PRO A 312 11.20 -15.48 -5.86
CA PRO A 312 9.92 -15.71 -5.18
C PRO A 312 10.01 -15.54 -3.65
N ASP A 313 11.21 -15.48 -3.09
CA ASP A 313 11.48 -15.23 -1.68
C ASP A 313 11.48 -13.74 -1.30
N LEU A 314 11.49 -12.85 -2.30
CA LEU A 314 11.47 -11.41 -2.08
C LEU A 314 10.08 -10.84 -2.43
N PRO A 315 9.39 -10.18 -1.47
CA PRO A 315 8.15 -9.48 -1.76
C PRO A 315 8.37 -8.31 -2.73
N LEU A 316 7.36 -8.02 -3.52
CA LEU A 316 7.29 -6.90 -4.43
C LEU A 316 6.40 -5.81 -3.83
N TRP A 317 6.87 -4.57 -3.78
CA TRP A 317 6.07 -3.43 -3.36
C TRP A 317 5.98 -2.40 -4.48
N MET A 318 4.77 -2.06 -4.89
CA MET A 318 4.53 -0.85 -5.68
C MET A 318 4.52 0.34 -4.72
N THR A 319 5.61 1.10 -4.70
CA THR A 319 5.90 2.06 -3.64
C THR A 319 5.60 3.50 -4.01
N GLU A 320 5.27 3.76 -5.28
CA GLU A 320 4.91 5.09 -5.72
C GLU A 320 4.19 5.08 -7.07
N VAL A 321 3.11 5.84 -7.14
CA VAL A 321 2.46 6.25 -8.38
C VAL A 321 1.49 7.39 -8.09
N CYS A 322 1.40 8.34 -9.00
CA CYS A 322 0.33 9.33 -9.00
C CYS A 322 0.06 9.80 -10.42
N TYR A 323 -0.93 10.67 -10.57
CA TYR A 323 -1.03 11.51 -11.75
C TYR A 323 -0.31 12.81 -11.51
N ALA A 324 0.59 13.12 -12.42
CA ALA A 324 1.27 14.38 -12.51
C ALA A 324 0.84 15.10 -13.79
N TYR A 325 0.52 16.38 -13.68
CA TYR A 325 0.31 17.24 -14.84
C TYR A 325 1.54 18.14 -15.01
N GLU A 326 2.40 17.78 -15.93
CA GLU A 326 3.50 18.66 -16.35
C GLU A 326 3.02 19.59 -17.45
N ALA A 327 3.19 20.90 -17.25
CA ALA A 327 2.87 21.89 -18.27
C ALA A 327 3.73 21.65 -19.53
N GLY A 328 3.07 21.35 -20.65
CA GLY A 328 3.74 21.14 -21.95
C GLY A 328 3.94 19.68 -22.34
N THR A 329 3.68 18.70 -21.47
CA THR A 329 3.62 17.30 -21.89
C THR A 329 2.28 17.00 -22.58
N PRO A 330 2.28 16.18 -23.63
CA PRO A 330 1.02 15.67 -24.18
C PRO A 330 0.26 14.97 -23.06
N ARG A 331 -1.01 15.27 -22.90
CA ARG A 331 -1.93 14.63 -21.94
C ARG A 331 -2.15 13.13 -22.20
N SER A 332 -1.14 12.39 -22.53
CA SER A 332 -1.23 10.94 -22.70
C SER A 332 -1.58 10.22 -21.38
N MET A 333 -1.45 10.93 -20.26
CA MET A 333 -1.87 10.46 -18.93
C MET A 333 -2.88 11.43 -18.29
N ALA A 334 -3.59 12.23 -19.10
CA ALA A 334 -4.64 13.07 -18.57
C ALA A 334 -5.68 12.19 -17.90
N LEU A 335 -5.65 12.15 -16.57
CA LEU A 335 -6.86 11.80 -15.87
C LEU A 335 -7.96 12.74 -16.30
N PRO A 336 -9.11 12.15 -16.57
CA PRO A 336 -10.31 12.94 -16.56
C PRO A 336 -10.44 13.52 -15.15
N VAL A 337 -10.66 14.80 -15.07
CA VAL A 337 -11.25 15.52 -13.97
C VAL A 337 -11.23 14.79 -12.63
N TYR A 338 -10.67 15.40 -11.61
CA TYR A 338 -10.69 15.00 -10.21
C TYR A 338 -12.12 14.66 -9.74
N GLY A 339 -12.58 13.46 -10.05
CA GLY A 339 -13.93 12.99 -9.76
C GLY A 339 -13.91 11.64 -9.07
N PHE A 340 -15.11 11.18 -8.70
CA PHE A 340 -15.26 9.85 -8.13
C PHE A 340 -14.82 8.73 -9.12
N GLU A 341 -14.88 9.01 -10.41
CA GLU A 341 -14.48 8.11 -11.49
C GLU A 341 -13.00 7.73 -11.48
N ASP A 342 -12.14 8.56 -10.88
CA ASP A 342 -10.72 8.26 -10.72
C ASP A 342 -10.49 6.97 -9.94
N GLY A 343 -11.39 6.67 -9.01
CA GLY A 343 -11.33 5.46 -8.21
C GLY A 343 -11.34 4.18 -9.04
N ASP A 344 -12.13 4.13 -10.11
CA ASP A 344 -12.21 2.97 -11.01
C ASP A 344 -10.85 2.70 -11.69
N PHE A 345 -10.21 3.75 -12.22
CA PHE A 345 -8.89 3.65 -12.82
C PHE A 345 -7.87 3.10 -11.79
N TRP A 346 -7.81 3.69 -10.60
CA TRP A 346 -6.85 3.28 -9.57
C TRP A 346 -7.12 1.88 -9.04
N ALA A 347 -8.38 1.48 -8.89
CA ALA A 347 -8.70 0.10 -8.50
C ALA A 347 -8.21 -0.92 -9.55
N ASN A 348 -8.33 -0.59 -10.84
CA ASN A 348 -7.78 -1.42 -11.91
C ASN A 348 -6.25 -1.52 -11.84
N VAL A 349 -5.54 -0.43 -11.56
CA VAL A 349 -4.08 -0.43 -11.36
C VAL A 349 -3.70 -1.28 -10.14
N ILE A 350 -4.36 -1.07 -8.99
CA ILE A 350 -4.13 -1.85 -7.76
C ILE A 350 -4.31 -3.34 -8.03
N MET A 351 -5.44 -3.73 -8.65
CA MET A 351 -5.72 -5.15 -8.93
C MET A 351 -4.67 -5.74 -9.88
N SER A 352 -4.21 -4.98 -10.87
CA SER A 352 -3.20 -5.47 -11.82
C SER A 352 -1.82 -5.66 -11.18
N ASP A 353 -1.40 -4.76 -10.28
CA ASP A 353 -0.17 -4.93 -9.51
C ASP A 353 -0.26 -6.14 -8.56
N LEU A 354 -1.40 -6.31 -7.88
CA LEU A 354 -1.61 -7.45 -6.99
C LEU A 354 -1.65 -8.79 -7.77
N GLU A 355 -2.26 -8.82 -8.95
CA GLU A 355 -2.23 -9.99 -9.83
C GLU A 355 -0.80 -10.33 -10.30
N ALA A 356 0.02 -9.32 -10.54
CA ALA A 356 1.45 -9.47 -10.87
C ALA A 356 2.32 -9.89 -9.69
N GLY A 357 1.78 -9.95 -8.45
CA GLY A 357 2.47 -10.42 -7.26
C GLY A 357 2.87 -9.34 -6.26
N ALA A 358 2.47 -8.07 -6.45
CA ALA A 358 2.72 -7.05 -5.46
C ALA A 358 2.06 -7.37 -4.12
N SER A 359 2.78 -7.17 -3.03
CA SER A 359 2.31 -7.40 -1.65
C SER A 359 1.96 -6.11 -0.91
N ALA A 360 2.44 -4.96 -1.39
CA ALA A 360 2.04 -3.64 -0.90
C ALA A 360 1.81 -2.69 -2.07
N TRP A 361 0.96 -1.68 -1.83
CA TRP A 361 0.66 -0.65 -2.81
C TRP A 361 0.56 0.71 -2.13
N ILE A 362 1.39 1.68 -2.54
CA ILE A 362 1.53 2.99 -1.92
C ILE A 362 1.36 4.07 -2.99
N TYR A 363 0.38 4.95 -2.78
CA TYR A 363 0.16 6.11 -3.62
C TYR A 363 1.12 7.24 -3.24
N TRP A 364 1.50 8.13 -4.19
CA TRP A 364 2.43 9.21 -3.90
C TRP A 364 1.80 10.28 -3.00
N ASN A 365 0.87 11.06 -3.48
CA ASN A 365 0.35 12.20 -2.72
C ASN A 365 -0.86 11.85 -1.86
N MET A 366 -0.70 11.87 -0.54
CA MET A 366 -1.81 11.62 0.39
C MET A 366 -2.72 12.83 0.51
N ILE A 367 -2.17 14.03 0.73
CA ILE A 367 -2.92 15.27 0.90
C ILE A 367 -2.26 16.36 0.06
N LEU A 368 -3.05 17.09 -0.72
CA LEU A 368 -2.62 18.28 -1.43
C LEU A 368 -3.73 19.35 -1.39
N ASP A 369 -3.40 20.56 -1.83
CA ASP A 369 -4.34 21.65 -1.93
C ASP A 369 -5.22 21.57 -3.20
N GLU A 370 -6.13 22.54 -3.35
CA GLU A 370 -7.05 22.66 -4.48
C GLU A 370 -6.36 22.87 -5.84
N ARG A 371 -5.06 23.12 -5.83
CA ARG A 371 -4.24 23.32 -7.03
C ARG A 371 -3.35 22.13 -7.35
N GLY A 372 -3.38 21.07 -6.53
CA GLY A 372 -2.50 19.92 -6.64
C GLY A 372 -1.08 20.17 -6.14
N GLY A 373 -0.93 21.06 -5.15
CA GLY A 373 0.30 21.45 -4.47
C GLY A 373 0.09 21.59 -2.95
N PRO A 374 0.87 22.42 -2.26
CA PRO A 374 1.97 23.23 -2.76
C PRO A 374 3.19 22.38 -3.09
N TRP A 375 3.85 22.76 -4.16
CA TRP A 375 5.19 22.29 -4.47
C TRP A 375 5.98 23.54 -4.84
N ALA A 376 7.12 23.71 -4.27
CA ALA A 376 7.81 24.98 -4.37
C ALA A 376 9.12 24.85 -5.11
N ILE A 377 9.81 23.72 -4.96
CA ILE A 377 11.21 23.65 -5.36
C ILE A 377 11.51 22.28 -5.92
N SER A 378 11.82 22.25 -7.22
CA SER A 378 12.59 21.16 -7.78
C SER A 378 14.07 21.53 -7.69
N VAL A 379 14.88 20.67 -7.09
CA VAL A 379 16.36 20.80 -7.11
C VAL A 379 16.89 20.91 -8.53
N VAL A 380 16.26 20.19 -9.45
CA VAL A 380 16.67 20.14 -10.86
C VAL A 380 16.46 21.45 -11.56
N HIS A 381 15.45 22.21 -11.20
CA HIS A 381 15.05 23.40 -11.92
C HIS A 381 15.31 24.72 -11.16
N GLY A 382 15.57 24.65 -9.85
CA GLY A 382 15.80 25.83 -9.02
C GLY A 382 14.61 26.80 -8.95
N ASN A 383 13.45 26.43 -9.51
CA ASN A 383 12.23 27.21 -9.62
C ASN A 383 11.03 26.38 -9.17
N PRO A 384 9.91 27.02 -8.78
CA PRO A 384 8.65 26.33 -8.57
C PRO A 384 8.27 25.52 -9.82
N ASP A 385 8.10 24.21 -9.65
CA ASP A 385 7.74 23.33 -10.74
C ASP A 385 6.22 23.40 -10.96
N PRO A 386 5.71 23.61 -12.19
CA PRO A 386 4.28 23.62 -12.46
C PRO A 386 3.62 22.21 -12.43
N ASN A 387 4.23 21.24 -11.80
CA ASN A 387 3.77 19.87 -11.72
C ASN A 387 2.58 19.72 -10.75
N GLN A 388 1.36 19.95 -11.25
CA GLN A 388 0.14 19.71 -10.47
C GLN A 388 -0.13 18.22 -10.35
N GLN A 389 -0.32 17.73 -9.13
CA GLN A 389 -0.54 16.31 -8.88
C GLN A 389 -1.91 16.04 -8.24
N HIS A 390 -2.38 14.80 -8.36
CA HIS A 390 -3.66 14.36 -7.82
C HIS A 390 -3.47 13.67 -6.47
N PRO A 391 -4.14 14.11 -5.39
CA PRO A 391 -4.02 13.50 -4.06
C PRO A 391 -5.16 12.55 -3.72
N VAL A 392 -4.99 11.81 -2.63
CA VAL A 392 -6.06 11.04 -1.98
C VAL A 392 -7.10 11.98 -1.34
N VAL A 393 -6.65 13.06 -0.70
CA VAL A 393 -7.49 14.07 -0.06
C VAL A 393 -7.10 15.46 -0.55
N ILE A 394 -8.08 16.24 -0.97
CA ILE A 394 -7.91 17.65 -1.35
C ILE A 394 -8.39 18.53 -0.20
N ILE A 395 -7.58 19.50 0.20
CA ILE A 395 -7.96 20.53 1.17
C ILE A 395 -7.85 21.90 0.52
N ASN A 396 -8.97 22.59 0.37
CA ASN A 396 -8.95 23.95 -0.13
C ASN A 396 -8.41 24.90 0.95
N ARG A 397 -7.23 25.49 0.70
CA ARG A 397 -6.54 26.33 1.69
C ARG A 397 -7.29 27.62 2.03
N GLN A 398 -8.18 28.09 1.16
CA GLN A 398 -8.97 29.31 1.37
C GLN A 398 -10.30 28.99 2.07
N THR A 399 -11.09 28.07 1.52
CA THR A 399 -12.43 27.74 2.05
C THR A 399 -12.40 26.76 3.21
N LYS A 400 -11.28 26.02 3.40
CA LYS A 400 -11.13 24.94 4.36
C LYS A 400 -12.00 23.72 4.06
N GLU A 401 -12.56 23.64 2.87
CA GLU A 401 -13.30 22.47 2.41
C GLU A 401 -12.36 21.27 2.24
N ILE A 402 -12.80 20.12 2.75
CA ILE A 402 -12.09 18.84 2.66
C ILE A 402 -12.85 17.96 1.68
N SER A 403 -12.18 17.51 0.63
CA SER A 403 -12.74 16.61 -0.38
C SER A 403 -11.98 15.30 -0.43
N TYR A 404 -12.68 14.19 -0.12
CA TYR A 404 -12.16 12.85 -0.31
C TYR A 404 -12.41 12.43 -1.76
N THR A 405 -11.34 12.08 -2.49
CA THR A 405 -11.40 11.76 -3.92
C THR A 405 -11.96 10.35 -4.19
N GLY A 406 -12.25 10.04 -5.44
CA GLY A 406 -12.60 8.67 -5.83
C GLY A 406 -11.51 7.67 -5.42
N LEU A 407 -10.24 8.05 -5.59
CA LEU A 407 -9.10 7.25 -5.13
C LEU A 407 -9.18 6.95 -3.62
N TYR A 408 -9.53 7.92 -2.76
CA TYR A 408 -9.71 7.67 -1.32
C TYR A 408 -10.69 6.52 -1.07
N TYR A 409 -11.85 6.57 -1.69
CA TYR A 409 -12.88 5.55 -1.47
C TYR A 409 -12.49 4.19 -2.01
N TYR A 410 -11.95 4.12 -3.23
CA TYR A 410 -11.58 2.85 -3.86
C TYR A 410 -10.36 2.22 -3.18
N LEU A 411 -9.33 3.00 -2.84
CA LEU A 411 -8.18 2.52 -2.07
C LEU A 411 -8.60 2.04 -0.67
N SER A 412 -9.60 2.69 -0.05
CA SER A 412 -10.14 2.27 1.25
C SER A 412 -10.77 0.87 1.22
N HIS A 413 -11.35 0.44 0.10
CA HIS A 413 -11.83 -0.94 -0.04
C HIS A 413 -10.71 -1.96 0.11
N PHE A 414 -9.50 -1.63 -0.35
CA PHE A 414 -8.32 -2.47 -0.14
C PHE A 414 -7.75 -2.29 1.27
N SER A 415 -7.39 -1.07 1.66
CA SER A 415 -6.64 -0.82 2.90
C SER A 415 -7.40 -1.16 4.17
N LYS A 416 -8.72 -0.89 4.21
CA LYS A 416 -9.58 -1.14 5.36
C LYS A 416 -9.88 -2.63 5.55
N PHE A 417 -10.19 -3.32 4.46
CA PHE A 417 -10.71 -4.69 4.52
C PHE A 417 -9.64 -5.74 4.27
N VAL A 418 -8.62 -5.45 3.46
CA VAL A 418 -7.49 -6.36 3.21
C VAL A 418 -6.32 -5.94 4.10
N ARG A 419 -6.33 -6.43 5.33
CA ARG A 419 -5.32 -6.07 6.34
C ARG A 419 -3.99 -6.80 6.14
N PRO A 420 -2.87 -6.26 6.65
CA PRO A 420 -1.58 -6.93 6.64
C PRO A 420 -1.67 -8.37 7.16
N GLY A 421 -1.09 -9.30 6.43
CA GLY A 421 -1.19 -10.74 6.73
C GLY A 421 -2.28 -11.47 5.95
N ALA A 422 -3.24 -10.78 5.33
CA ALA A 422 -4.16 -11.40 4.38
C ALA A 422 -3.40 -12.03 3.21
N VAL A 423 -3.90 -13.13 2.67
CA VAL A 423 -3.28 -13.86 1.56
C VAL A 423 -4.20 -13.83 0.36
N ARG A 424 -3.71 -13.35 -0.78
CA ARG A 424 -4.50 -13.40 -2.02
C ARG A 424 -4.80 -14.85 -2.39
N VAL A 425 -6.06 -15.13 -2.69
CA VAL A 425 -6.53 -16.47 -3.12
C VAL A 425 -7.05 -16.43 -4.54
N GLU A 426 -7.16 -17.60 -5.16
CA GLU A 426 -7.63 -17.71 -6.54
C GLU A 426 -9.07 -17.19 -6.65
N THR A 427 -9.27 -16.32 -7.63
CA THR A 427 -10.60 -15.86 -8.05
C THR A 427 -10.67 -15.98 -9.55
N THR A 428 -11.53 -16.85 -10.04
CA THR A 428 -11.73 -17.10 -11.48
C THR A 428 -13.06 -16.55 -11.92
N GLY A 429 -13.17 -16.29 -13.21
CA GLY A 429 -14.32 -15.61 -13.81
C GLY A 429 -13.95 -14.16 -14.11
N THR A 430 -14.11 -13.78 -15.36
CA THR A 430 -13.89 -12.40 -15.82
C THR A 430 -15.02 -12.03 -16.78
N SER A 431 -15.37 -10.76 -16.78
CA SER A 431 -16.27 -10.21 -17.77
C SER A 431 -15.79 -8.81 -18.11
N ASP A 432 -16.01 -8.39 -19.36
CA ASP A 432 -15.62 -7.04 -19.77
C ASP A 432 -16.22 -5.98 -18.83
N GLY A 433 -15.35 -5.15 -18.24
CA GLY A 433 -15.72 -4.11 -17.30
C GLY A 433 -16.15 -4.59 -15.90
N VAL A 434 -15.98 -5.89 -15.56
CA VAL A 434 -16.24 -6.41 -14.22
C VAL A 434 -15.08 -7.29 -13.76
N ARG A 435 -14.45 -6.95 -12.63
CA ARG A 435 -13.31 -7.71 -12.05
C ARG A 435 -13.62 -8.12 -10.62
N ALA A 436 -12.99 -9.19 -10.18
CA ALA A 436 -13.03 -9.62 -8.79
C ALA A 436 -11.65 -10.07 -8.31
N MET A 437 -11.36 -9.88 -7.02
CA MET A 437 -10.16 -10.36 -6.37
C MET A 437 -10.47 -10.70 -4.91
N SER A 438 -9.95 -11.82 -4.43
CA SER A 438 -10.28 -12.31 -3.09
C SER A 438 -9.04 -12.59 -2.25
N PHE A 439 -9.23 -12.48 -0.92
CA PHE A 439 -8.19 -12.64 0.08
C PHE A 439 -8.72 -13.47 1.25
N ALA A 440 -7.93 -14.43 1.71
CA ALA A 440 -8.14 -15.09 2.99
C ALA A 440 -7.52 -14.23 4.10
N THR A 441 -8.30 -13.92 5.14
CA THR A 441 -7.83 -13.10 6.26
C THR A 441 -7.16 -13.96 7.34
N PRO A 442 -6.26 -13.39 8.16
CA PRO A 442 -5.65 -14.11 9.28
C PRO A 442 -6.67 -14.64 10.30
N GLU A 443 -7.82 -13.98 10.40
CA GLU A 443 -8.92 -14.34 11.33
C GLU A 443 -9.81 -15.48 10.79
N GLY A 444 -9.53 -16.01 9.60
CA GLY A 444 -10.28 -17.12 9.01
C GLY A 444 -11.54 -16.70 8.26
N GLY A 445 -11.51 -15.54 7.64
CA GLY A 445 -12.56 -15.04 6.75
C GLY A 445 -12.08 -14.86 5.31
N ILE A 446 -13.01 -14.55 4.42
CA ILE A 446 -12.73 -14.10 3.05
C ILE A 446 -13.17 -12.65 2.90
N VAL A 447 -12.33 -11.88 2.21
CA VAL A 447 -12.63 -10.55 1.70
C VAL A 447 -12.55 -10.61 0.18
N SER A 448 -13.62 -10.26 -0.50
CA SER A 448 -13.65 -10.16 -1.96
C SER A 448 -13.97 -8.74 -2.40
N GLN A 449 -13.16 -8.23 -3.32
CA GLN A 449 -13.36 -6.95 -3.98
C GLN A 449 -13.99 -7.20 -5.35
N PHE A 450 -15.08 -6.52 -5.65
CA PHE A 450 -15.74 -6.55 -6.96
C PHE A 450 -15.75 -5.14 -7.53
N LEU A 451 -15.17 -4.99 -8.69
CA LEU A 451 -15.12 -3.73 -9.45
C LEU A 451 -16.09 -3.82 -10.63
N ASN A 452 -17.08 -2.93 -10.67
CA ASN A 452 -17.97 -2.77 -11.82
C ASN A 452 -17.70 -1.41 -12.48
N SER A 453 -16.94 -1.42 -13.57
CA SER A 453 -16.64 -0.23 -14.39
C SER A 453 -17.77 0.12 -15.38
N ARG A 454 -18.80 -0.74 -15.51
CA ARG A 454 -19.92 -0.53 -16.43
C ARG A 454 -20.83 0.59 -15.96
N LYS A 455 -21.57 1.17 -16.88
CA LYS A 455 -22.56 2.23 -16.61
C LYS A 455 -23.92 1.71 -16.17
N GLN A 456 -24.05 0.41 -15.99
CA GLN A 456 -25.26 -0.27 -15.48
C GLN A 456 -24.93 -1.19 -14.32
N ASP A 457 -25.91 -1.48 -13.51
CA ASP A 457 -25.82 -2.50 -12.47
C ASP A 457 -25.59 -3.88 -13.11
N VAL A 458 -24.87 -4.75 -12.41
CA VAL A 458 -24.53 -6.10 -12.88
C VAL A 458 -24.96 -7.14 -11.85
N GLU A 459 -25.83 -8.06 -12.27
CA GLU A 459 -26.21 -9.22 -11.47
C GLU A 459 -25.09 -10.26 -11.51
N THR A 460 -24.57 -10.59 -10.35
CA THR A 460 -23.33 -11.38 -10.21
C THR A 460 -23.54 -12.56 -9.28
N ASN A 461 -23.05 -13.74 -9.67
CA ASN A 461 -22.94 -14.90 -8.79
C ASN A 461 -21.50 -15.13 -8.33
N VAL A 462 -21.35 -15.40 -7.03
CA VAL A 462 -20.08 -15.78 -6.45
C VAL A 462 -20.19 -17.22 -5.93
N THR A 463 -19.37 -18.12 -6.44
CA THR A 463 -19.31 -19.50 -5.96
C THR A 463 -18.17 -19.66 -4.95
N PHE A 464 -18.47 -20.21 -3.77
CA PHE A 464 -17.52 -20.54 -2.74
C PHE A 464 -17.88 -21.85 -2.04
N HIS A 465 -16.98 -22.83 -1.99
CA HIS A 465 -17.20 -24.17 -1.43
C HIS A 465 -18.50 -24.85 -1.95
N GLY A 466 -18.78 -24.69 -3.26
CA GLY A 466 -19.95 -25.27 -3.92
C GLY A 466 -21.25 -24.52 -3.72
N LYS A 467 -21.32 -23.53 -2.83
CA LYS A 467 -22.49 -22.67 -2.61
C LYS A 467 -22.41 -21.39 -3.41
N GLN A 468 -23.53 -20.76 -3.66
CA GLN A 468 -23.66 -19.55 -4.46
C GLN A 468 -24.21 -18.37 -3.67
N LEU A 469 -23.58 -17.23 -3.85
CA LEU A 469 -24.05 -15.93 -3.38
C LEU A 469 -24.45 -15.10 -4.59
N HIS A 470 -25.65 -14.52 -4.59
CA HIS A 470 -26.11 -13.61 -5.60
C HIS A 470 -25.99 -12.16 -5.12
N LEU A 471 -25.37 -11.30 -5.95
CA LEU A 471 -25.11 -9.89 -5.66
C LEU A 471 -25.47 -9.02 -6.85
N THR A 472 -26.04 -7.86 -6.58
CA THR A 472 -26.11 -6.75 -7.55
C THR A 472 -24.95 -5.81 -7.30
N LEU A 473 -24.07 -5.65 -8.28
CA LEU A 473 -22.95 -4.70 -8.27
C LEU A 473 -23.41 -3.39 -8.91
N PRO A 474 -23.56 -2.28 -8.16
CA PRO A 474 -24.02 -1.02 -8.73
C PRO A 474 -23.14 -0.53 -9.88
N ALA A 475 -23.72 0.26 -10.79
CA ALA A 475 -22.98 0.90 -11.88
C ALA A 475 -21.83 1.75 -11.36
N GLN A 476 -20.67 1.67 -12.01
CA GLN A 476 -19.45 2.43 -11.68
C GLN A 476 -19.19 2.41 -10.17
N SER A 477 -18.88 1.22 -9.64
CA SER A 477 -18.72 0.98 -8.21
C SER A 477 -17.60 0.00 -7.89
N ILE A 478 -17.16 0.07 -6.64
CA ILE A 478 -16.43 -1.02 -5.99
C ILE A 478 -17.25 -1.53 -4.81
N THR A 479 -17.37 -2.84 -4.71
CA THR A 479 -18.06 -3.54 -3.64
C THR A 479 -17.11 -4.48 -2.93
N THR A 480 -16.99 -4.35 -1.61
CA THR A 480 -16.33 -5.35 -0.76
C THR A 480 -17.38 -6.26 -0.15
N ALA A 481 -17.21 -7.57 -0.33
CA ALA A 481 -17.96 -8.58 0.39
C ALA A 481 -17.06 -9.32 1.38
N THR A 482 -17.53 -9.50 2.61
CA THR A 482 -16.80 -10.24 3.65
C THR A 482 -17.66 -11.34 4.25
N TRP A 483 -17.06 -12.51 4.46
CA TRP A 483 -17.74 -13.65 5.10
C TRP A 483 -16.75 -14.55 5.85
N PRO A 484 -17.18 -15.24 6.93
CA PRO A 484 -16.34 -16.22 7.61
C PRO A 484 -16.20 -17.48 6.75
N VAL A 485 -15.04 -18.16 6.84
CA VAL A 485 -14.87 -19.54 6.40
C VAL A 485 -15.28 -20.43 7.57
N SER A 486 -16.40 -21.11 7.47
CA SER A 486 -16.94 -22.01 8.52
C SER A 486 -16.34 -23.41 8.37
#